data_8ebddbae6b52d87f6e61e4a3cc06653e
#
_entry.id   8ebddbae6b52d87f6e61e4a3cc06653e
#
_cell.length_a   1.000
_cell.length_b   1.000
_cell.length_c   1.000
_cell.angle_alpha   90.00
_cell.angle_beta   90.00
_cell.angle_gamma   90.00
#
_symmetry.space_group_name_H-M   'P 1'
#
loop_
_entity.id
_entity.type
_entity.pdbx_description
1 polymer ?
#
loop_
_entity_poly.entity_id
_entity_poly.type
_entity_poly.pdbx_seq_one_letter_code
_entity_poly.pdbx_strand_id
1 'polypeptide(L)'
;MKRRSKLSIHVYRAITVTAIGLMIGAAPMRVMTVQAQETQKNQEQQSDYQKLDYKVFEDSSERLLEWSDIYMLSNEDIRIAKNEIYARHGRRFASTDLQSYFDQMAWYNGTVQPQNFDSGCLNAVEVANISFLDSEQQAGTGSDNKSVVEKEISLQKQEKEMNTAKINDRIGLSS
;
A
#
# COMPACT_ATOMS: atom_id res chain seq x y z
N MET A 1 6.05 -21.72 -10.92
CA MET A 1 4.87 -21.11 -10.28
C MET A 1 5.21 -20.79 -8.82
N LYS A 2 5.57 -19.56 -8.52
CA LYS A 2 5.94 -19.11 -7.17
C LYS A 2 4.65 -18.61 -6.50
N ARG A 3 4.19 -19.28 -5.44
CA ARG A 3 3.01 -18.84 -4.68
C ARG A 3 3.34 -17.51 -4.00
N ARG A 4 2.67 -16.43 -4.42
CA ARG A 4 2.72 -15.14 -3.74
C ARG A 4 1.97 -15.26 -2.41
N SER A 5 2.66 -15.06 -1.30
CA SER A 5 2.05 -14.96 0.03
C SER A 5 1.28 -13.64 0.10
N LYS A 6 -0.05 -13.75 0.24
CA LYS A 6 -0.92 -12.59 0.48
C LYS A 6 -0.70 -12.11 1.92
N LEU A 7 0.21 -11.16 2.13
CA LEU A 7 0.21 -10.40 3.39
C LEU A 7 -0.80 -9.26 3.24
N SER A 8 -1.83 -9.32 4.05
CA SER A 8 -2.85 -8.27 4.15
C SER A 8 -2.23 -7.00 4.76
N ILE A 9 -2.43 -5.87 4.12
CA ILE A 9 -1.92 -4.54 4.53
C ILE A 9 -2.54 -4.03 5.85
N HIS A 10 -3.39 -4.83 6.51
CA HIS A 10 -4.15 -4.43 7.71
C HIS A 10 -3.34 -4.33 9.02
N VAL A 11 -2.01 -4.31 9.00
CA VAL A 11 -1.18 -4.26 10.23
C VAL A 11 -1.01 -2.83 10.79
N TYR A 12 -1.55 -1.81 10.16
CA TYR A 12 -1.40 -0.43 10.63
C TYR A 12 -2.52 0.02 11.58
N ARG A 13 -2.71 -0.69 12.70
CA ARG A 13 -3.50 -0.12 13.80
C ARG A 13 -2.80 -0.32 15.13
N ALA A 14 -2.54 0.82 15.77
CA ALA A 14 -2.26 1.03 17.18
C ALA A 14 -0.81 0.82 17.66
N ILE A 15 -0.01 1.87 17.57
CA ILE A 15 0.96 2.15 18.63
C ILE A 15 0.44 3.35 19.41
N THR A 16 -0.26 3.07 20.51
CA THR A 16 -0.60 4.06 21.53
C THR A 16 0.64 4.38 22.32
N VAL A 17 1.17 5.59 22.18
CA VAL A 17 2.20 6.14 23.07
C VAL A 17 1.55 6.45 24.41
N THR A 18 1.77 5.61 25.40
CA THR A 18 1.40 5.90 26.79
C THR A 18 2.49 6.78 27.40
N ALA A 19 2.17 8.04 27.60
CA ALA A 19 2.99 8.97 28.37
C ALA A 19 2.94 8.54 29.86
N ILE A 20 4.07 8.10 30.39
CA ILE A 20 4.24 7.84 31.83
C ILE A 20 4.67 9.13 32.51
N GLY A 21 3.85 9.54 33.48
CA GLY A 21 3.95 10.78 34.22
C GLY A 21 5.22 10.91 35.06
N LEU A 22 5.60 12.16 35.19
CA LEU A 22 6.71 12.69 35.99
C LEU A 22 6.40 12.55 37.49
N MET A 23 7.24 11.80 38.23
CA MET A 23 7.33 11.87 39.68
C MET A 23 8.67 12.52 40.05
N ILE A 24 8.59 13.76 40.59
CA ILE A 24 9.72 14.49 41.13
C ILE A 24 9.99 13.99 42.56
N GLY A 25 11.08 13.24 42.73
CA GLY A 25 11.61 12.89 44.01
C GLY A 25 13.10 13.27 44.04
N ALA A 26 13.52 14.08 45.05
CA ALA A 26 14.88 14.54 45.23
C ALA A 26 15.82 13.36 45.61
N ALA A 27 16.73 13.01 44.71
CA ALA A 27 17.80 12.02 44.95
C ALA A 27 19.19 12.65 44.74
N PRO A 28 20.23 12.24 45.47
CA PRO A 28 21.55 12.87 45.47
C PRO A 28 22.28 12.71 44.12
N MET A 29 23.10 13.71 43.80
CA MET A 29 23.75 13.97 42.48
C MET A 29 24.49 12.78 41.80
N ARG A 30 24.72 11.67 42.48
CA ARG A 30 25.44 10.50 41.92
C ARG A 30 24.57 9.57 41.08
N VAL A 31 23.24 9.68 41.18
CA VAL A 31 22.32 8.80 40.45
C VAL A 31 21.96 9.36 39.06
N MET A 32 22.13 10.69 38.85
CA MET A 32 21.78 11.32 37.57
C MET A 32 22.64 10.91 36.38
N THR A 33 23.92 10.54 36.60
CA THR A 33 24.82 10.13 35.51
C THR A 33 24.50 8.75 34.95
N VAL A 34 24.04 7.84 35.78
CA VAL A 34 23.69 6.48 35.35
C VAL A 34 22.33 6.44 34.64
N GLN A 35 21.37 7.22 35.15
CA GLN A 35 20.05 7.32 34.49
C GLN A 35 20.10 8.04 33.14
N ALA A 36 20.98 9.03 32.95
CA ALA A 36 21.17 9.68 31.68
C ALA A 36 21.78 8.74 30.63
N GLN A 37 22.69 7.86 31.01
CA GLN A 37 23.27 6.85 30.12
C GLN A 37 22.29 5.72 29.77
N GLU A 38 21.44 5.29 30.71
CA GLU A 38 20.40 4.31 30.43
C GLU A 38 19.30 4.88 29.51
N THR A 39 18.95 6.16 29.68
CA THR A 39 17.96 6.82 28.81
C THR A 39 18.49 7.00 27.39
N GLN A 40 19.78 7.34 27.23
CA GLN A 40 20.40 7.43 25.90
C GLN A 40 20.53 6.05 25.24
N LYS A 41 20.89 5.02 26.02
CA LYS A 41 21.00 3.64 25.51
C LYS A 41 19.64 3.06 25.09
N ASN A 42 18.58 3.42 25.82
CA ASN A 42 17.22 3.06 25.44
C ASN A 42 16.69 3.83 24.23
N GLN A 43 17.15 5.07 23.99
CA GLN A 43 16.82 5.81 22.78
C GLN A 43 17.56 5.30 21.54
N GLU A 44 18.82 4.84 21.69
CA GLU A 44 19.56 4.19 20.60
C GLU A 44 19.01 2.77 20.28
N GLN A 45 18.50 2.04 21.28
CA GLN A 45 17.85 0.75 21.05
C GLN A 45 16.44 0.86 20.45
N GLN A 46 15.80 2.02 20.54
CA GLN A 46 14.46 2.25 20.00
C GLN A 46 14.47 2.62 18.49
N SER A 47 15.66 2.82 17.91
CA SER A 47 15.83 3.15 16.48
C SER A 47 16.00 1.94 15.58
N ASP A 48 16.05 0.71 16.12
CA ASP A 48 16.16 -0.52 15.34
C ASP A 48 14.76 -1.12 15.02
N TYR A 49 13.79 -0.27 14.71
CA TYR A 49 12.61 -0.71 13.98
C TYR A 49 13.08 -1.15 12.60
N GLN A 50 13.07 -2.45 12.35
CA GLN A 50 13.33 -2.99 11.03
C GLN A 50 12.38 -2.31 10.05
N LYS A 51 12.93 -1.44 9.20
CA LYS A 51 12.17 -0.84 8.11
C LYS A 51 11.63 -1.95 7.22
N LEU A 52 10.40 -1.78 6.77
CA LEU A 52 9.73 -2.77 5.94
C LEU A 52 10.35 -2.77 4.53
N ASP A 53 10.69 -3.94 4.02
CA ASP A 53 11.09 -4.13 2.63
C ASP A 53 9.90 -4.67 1.83
N TYR A 54 8.92 -3.79 1.60
CA TYR A 54 7.69 -4.12 0.91
C TYR A 54 7.41 -3.12 -0.21
N LYS A 55 6.98 -3.63 -1.37
CA LYS A 55 6.48 -2.88 -2.52
C LYS A 55 5.17 -3.50 -2.99
N VAL A 56 4.22 -2.67 -3.40
CA VAL A 56 2.95 -3.16 -3.95
C VAL A 56 3.20 -3.81 -5.31
N PHE A 57 3.97 -3.12 -6.17
CA PHE A 57 4.37 -3.63 -7.49
C PHE A 57 5.86 -3.41 -7.73
N GLU A 58 6.66 -4.41 -7.44
CA GLU A 58 8.12 -4.35 -7.59
C GLU A 58 8.55 -4.14 -9.05
N ASP A 59 7.78 -4.67 -9.98
CA ASP A 59 8.04 -4.71 -11.42
C ASP A 59 7.31 -3.61 -12.24
N SER A 60 6.70 -2.63 -11.58
CA SER A 60 5.92 -1.56 -12.26
C SER A 60 6.77 -0.56 -13.04
N SER A 61 8.12 -0.65 -13.01
CA SER A 61 9.03 0.08 -13.89
C SER A 61 9.38 -0.72 -15.16
N GLU A 62 9.03 -2.00 -15.22
CA GLU A 62 9.48 -2.94 -16.26
C GLU A 62 8.31 -3.44 -17.13
N ARG A 63 7.09 -3.53 -16.57
CA ARG A 63 5.90 -3.99 -17.29
C ARG A 63 4.70 -3.10 -17.05
N LEU A 64 3.76 -3.15 -17.97
CA LEU A 64 2.44 -2.54 -17.79
C LEU A 64 1.63 -3.34 -16.76
N LEU A 65 0.96 -2.63 -15.87
CA LEU A 65 -0.02 -3.21 -14.96
C LEU A 65 -1.34 -3.42 -15.69
N GLU A 66 -2.06 -4.45 -15.27
CA GLU A 66 -3.36 -4.82 -15.82
C GLU A 66 -4.41 -4.85 -14.71
N TRP A 67 -5.68 -4.89 -15.07
CA TRP A 67 -6.78 -4.97 -14.12
C TRP A 67 -6.66 -6.20 -13.20
N SER A 68 -6.13 -7.30 -13.69
CA SER A 68 -5.84 -8.51 -12.91
C SER A 68 -4.82 -8.32 -11.78
N ASP A 69 -3.99 -7.27 -11.85
CA ASP A 69 -3.04 -6.95 -10.78
C ASP A 69 -3.73 -6.22 -9.61
N ILE A 70 -4.77 -5.45 -9.91
CA ILE A 70 -5.36 -4.49 -8.95
C ILE A 70 -6.74 -4.87 -8.43
N TYR A 71 -7.46 -5.83 -9.04
CA TYR A 71 -8.87 -6.12 -8.73
C TYR A 71 -9.14 -6.51 -7.28
N MET A 72 -8.11 -6.94 -6.53
CA MET A 72 -8.19 -7.30 -5.11
C MET A 72 -7.64 -6.20 -4.19
N LEU A 73 -7.15 -5.10 -4.74
CA LEU A 73 -6.61 -3.99 -3.96
C LEU A 73 -7.73 -3.05 -3.53
N SER A 74 -7.61 -2.47 -2.33
CA SER A 74 -8.44 -1.35 -1.94
C SER A 74 -8.07 -0.08 -2.71
N ASN A 75 -8.95 0.92 -2.71
CA ASN A 75 -8.63 2.23 -3.29
C ASN A 75 -7.41 2.87 -2.63
N GLU A 76 -7.18 2.61 -1.33
CA GLU A 76 -5.99 3.09 -0.64
C GLU A 76 -4.73 2.34 -1.11
N ASP A 77 -4.82 1.03 -1.34
CA ASP A 77 -3.69 0.26 -1.88
C ASP A 77 -3.33 0.71 -3.30
N ILE A 78 -4.33 1.01 -4.15
CA ILE A 78 -4.13 1.56 -5.49
C ILE A 78 -3.45 2.95 -5.40
N ARG A 79 -3.89 3.78 -4.44
CA ARG A 79 -3.28 5.08 -4.16
C ARG A 79 -1.82 4.93 -3.73
N ILE A 80 -1.52 3.99 -2.85
CA ILE A 80 -0.16 3.69 -2.40
C ILE A 80 0.68 3.19 -3.59
N ALA A 81 0.17 2.24 -4.38
CA ALA A 81 0.86 1.69 -5.55
C ALA A 81 1.25 2.77 -6.56
N LYS A 82 0.33 3.71 -6.86
CA LYS A 82 0.63 4.87 -7.71
C LYS A 82 1.76 5.73 -7.15
N ASN A 83 1.69 6.03 -5.86
CA ASN A 83 2.69 6.88 -5.20
C ASN A 83 4.02 6.16 -4.95
N GLU A 84 4.04 4.83 -4.90
CA GLU A 84 5.27 4.03 -4.83
C GLU A 84 6.17 4.28 -6.03
N ILE A 85 5.60 4.42 -7.22
CA ILE A 85 6.39 4.74 -8.43
C ILE A 85 7.15 6.06 -8.24
N TYR A 86 6.48 7.09 -7.75
CA TYR A 86 7.13 8.37 -7.44
C TYR A 86 8.14 8.27 -6.29
N ALA A 87 7.82 7.48 -5.26
CA ALA A 87 8.66 7.29 -4.09
C ALA A 87 10.01 6.66 -4.45
N ARG A 88 10.03 5.72 -5.40
CA ARG A 88 11.27 5.10 -5.91
C ARG A 88 12.22 6.11 -6.57
N HIS A 89 11.69 7.18 -7.12
CA HIS A 89 12.46 8.31 -7.64
C HIS A 89 12.79 9.39 -6.58
N GLY A 90 12.63 9.04 -5.29
CA GLY A 90 13.00 9.91 -4.18
C GLY A 90 12.05 11.08 -3.92
N ARG A 91 10.83 11.08 -4.49
CA ARG A 91 9.84 12.11 -4.23
C ARG A 91 9.34 12.05 -2.79
N ARG A 92 9.29 13.19 -2.12
CA ARG A 92 8.60 13.38 -0.85
C ARG A 92 7.12 13.70 -1.08
N PHE A 93 6.32 13.52 -0.04
CA PHE A 93 4.87 13.71 -0.11
C PHE A 93 4.42 14.83 0.81
N ALA A 94 3.53 15.70 0.32
CA ALA A 94 2.89 16.72 1.14
C ALA A 94 1.82 16.13 2.07
N SER A 95 1.22 15.00 1.66
CA SER A 95 0.29 14.23 2.46
C SER A 95 1.06 13.49 3.56
N THR A 96 0.70 13.75 4.84
CA THR A 96 1.43 13.20 5.99
C THR A 96 1.27 11.69 6.12
N ASP A 97 0.14 11.14 5.71
CA ASP A 97 -0.13 9.71 5.70
C ASP A 97 0.76 8.97 4.69
N LEU A 98 0.86 9.47 3.44
CA LEU A 98 1.78 8.92 2.44
C LEU A 98 3.25 9.07 2.86
N GLN A 99 3.63 10.23 3.39
CA GLN A 99 5.01 10.44 3.85
C GLN A 99 5.34 9.46 4.98
N SER A 100 4.46 9.34 5.98
CA SER A 100 4.64 8.41 7.10
C SER A 100 4.66 6.95 6.66
N TYR A 101 3.89 6.59 5.63
CA TYR A 101 3.90 5.25 5.06
C TYR A 101 5.26 4.94 4.42
N PHE A 102 5.74 5.81 3.53
CA PHE A 102 7.00 5.56 2.82
C PHE A 102 8.23 5.69 3.73
N ASP A 103 8.21 6.54 4.76
CA ASP A 103 9.32 6.65 5.73
C ASP A 103 9.61 5.34 6.48
N GLN A 104 8.65 4.41 6.52
CA GLN A 104 8.82 3.08 7.10
C GLN A 104 9.47 2.08 6.14
N MET A 105 9.55 2.39 4.84
CA MET A 105 10.11 1.50 3.84
C MET A 105 11.64 1.59 3.81
N ALA A 106 12.32 0.45 3.86
CA ALA A 106 13.78 0.37 3.86
C ALA A 106 14.40 0.93 2.57
N TRP A 107 13.71 0.75 1.46
CA TRP A 107 14.14 1.20 0.13
C TRP A 107 13.86 2.67 -0.14
N TYR A 108 13.00 3.32 0.66
CA TYR A 108 12.61 4.71 0.41
C TYR A 108 13.68 5.69 0.88
N ASN A 109 14.07 6.59 -0.02
CA ASN A 109 14.96 7.70 0.26
C ASN A 109 14.36 9.01 -0.29
N GLY A 110 13.45 9.62 0.47
CA GLY A 110 12.76 10.86 0.11
C GLY A 110 13.67 12.08 0.21
N THR A 111 14.29 12.48 -0.90
CA THR A 111 15.20 13.62 -0.98
C THR A 111 14.63 14.80 -1.77
N VAL A 112 13.67 14.55 -2.67
CA VAL A 112 13.12 15.56 -3.58
C VAL A 112 11.78 16.08 -3.05
N GLN A 113 11.72 17.37 -2.74
CA GLN A 113 10.47 18.00 -2.30
C GLN A 113 9.39 17.91 -3.40
N PRO A 114 8.10 17.81 -3.04
CA PRO A 114 7.00 17.61 -4.02
C PRO A 114 6.99 18.66 -5.13
N GLN A 115 7.27 19.93 -4.80
CA GLN A 115 7.28 21.05 -5.74
C GLN A 115 8.50 21.07 -6.68
N ASN A 116 9.56 20.31 -6.34
CA ASN A 116 10.80 20.23 -7.11
C ASN A 116 10.93 18.91 -7.87
N PHE A 117 9.90 18.04 -7.78
CA PHE A 117 9.96 16.77 -8.44
C PHE A 117 9.77 16.92 -9.95
N ASP A 118 10.76 16.47 -10.71
CA ASP A 118 10.70 16.43 -12.17
C ASP A 118 10.16 15.08 -12.65
N SER A 119 8.96 15.07 -13.22
CA SER A 119 8.36 13.86 -13.78
C SER A 119 9.07 13.35 -15.05
N GLY A 120 9.99 14.13 -15.62
CA GLY A 120 10.83 13.69 -16.72
C GLY A 120 11.79 12.55 -16.38
N CYS A 121 11.99 12.26 -15.08
CA CYS A 121 12.77 11.09 -14.63
C CYS A 121 12.01 9.75 -14.78
N LEU A 122 10.70 9.78 -14.98
CA LEU A 122 9.87 8.59 -15.12
C LEU A 122 10.03 7.99 -16.53
N ASN A 123 10.12 6.67 -16.62
CA ASN A 123 10.11 5.99 -17.91
C ASN A 123 8.68 5.84 -18.46
N ALA A 124 8.56 5.43 -19.72
CA ALA A 124 7.26 5.33 -20.39
C ALA A 124 6.31 4.30 -19.74
N VAL A 125 6.84 3.20 -19.19
CA VAL A 125 6.06 2.18 -18.47
C VAL A 125 5.51 2.75 -17.18
N GLU A 126 6.33 3.46 -16.42
CA GLU A 126 5.92 4.11 -15.16
C GLU A 126 4.83 5.16 -15.40
N VAL A 127 4.98 6.00 -16.43
CA VAL A 127 3.96 7.01 -16.81
C VAL A 127 2.64 6.32 -17.17
N ALA A 128 2.68 5.24 -17.95
CA ALA A 128 1.48 4.49 -18.31
C ALA A 128 0.82 3.84 -17.08
N ASN A 129 1.60 3.26 -16.17
CA ASN A 129 1.11 2.65 -14.95
C ASN A 129 0.53 3.67 -13.97
N ILE A 130 1.13 4.84 -13.83
CA ILE A 130 0.57 5.94 -13.05
C ILE A 130 -0.79 6.35 -13.60
N SER A 131 -0.90 6.52 -14.92
CA SER A 131 -2.15 6.90 -15.58
C SER A 131 -3.23 5.84 -15.40
N PHE A 132 -2.87 4.56 -15.53
CA PHE A 132 -3.75 3.43 -15.29
C PHE A 132 -4.25 3.42 -13.83
N LEU A 133 -3.35 3.43 -12.85
CA LEU A 133 -3.71 3.41 -11.43
C LEU A 133 -4.54 4.64 -11.01
N ASP A 134 -4.30 5.80 -11.63
CA ASP A 134 -5.07 7.01 -11.35
C ASP A 134 -6.51 6.90 -11.88
N SER A 135 -6.68 6.36 -13.09
CA SER A 135 -8.01 6.12 -13.67
C SER A 135 -8.81 5.11 -12.86
N GLU A 136 -8.18 4.01 -12.41
CA GLU A 136 -8.81 2.97 -11.63
C GLU A 136 -9.17 3.45 -10.21
N GLN A 137 -8.33 4.27 -9.60
CA GLN A 137 -8.64 4.92 -8.32
C GLN A 137 -9.85 5.86 -8.43
N GLN A 138 -9.95 6.64 -9.53
CA GLN A 138 -11.08 7.55 -9.76
C GLN A 138 -12.37 6.79 -10.08
N ALA A 139 -12.28 5.69 -10.80
CA ALA A 139 -13.41 4.80 -11.08
C ALA A 139 -13.91 4.06 -9.83
N GLY A 140 -13.12 4.02 -8.76
CA GLY A 140 -13.44 3.29 -7.54
C GLY A 140 -13.44 1.77 -7.74
N THR A 141 -12.60 1.27 -8.64
CA THR A 141 -12.53 -0.17 -9.00
C THR A 141 -11.84 -1.04 -7.96
N GLY A 142 -11.25 -0.44 -6.92
CA GLY A 142 -10.69 -1.19 -5.79
C GLY A 142 -11.72 -2.03 -5.03
N SER A 143 -11.25 -2.89 -4.13
CA SER A 143 -12.06 -3.84 -3.35
C SER A 143 -13.19 -3.19 -2.53
N ASP A 144 -13.17 -1.86 -2.37
CA ASP A 144 -14.24 -1.11 -1.72
C ASP A 144 -15.56 -1.18 -2.52
N ASN A 145 -15.46 -1.46 -3.84
CA ASN A 145 -16.58 -1.72 -4.74
C ASN A 145 -16.79 -3.23 -5.01
N LYS A 146 -16.21 -4.11 -4.19
CA LYS A 146 -16.30 -5.57 -4.34
C LYS A 146 -17.74 -6.05 -4.53
N SER A 147 -18.71 -5.43 -3.87
CA SER A 147 -20.13 -5.77 -4.01
C SER A 147 -20.69 -5.49 -5.42
N VAL A 148 -20.16 -4.47 -6.11
CA VAL A 148 -20.58 -4.13 -7.49
C VAL A 148 -19.97 -5.14 -8.47
N VAL A 149 -18.70 -5.45 -8.31
CA VAL A 149 -17.98 -6.44 -9.15
C VAL A 149 -18.55 -7.85 -8.97
N GLU A 150 -18.84 -8.26 -7.73
CA GLU A 150 -19.48 -9.56 -7.46
C GLU A 150 -20.88 -9.65 -8.07
N LYS A 151 -21.64 -8.54 -8.07
CA LYS A 151 -22.95 -8.49 -8.71
C LYS A 151 -22.83 -8.60 -10.23
N GLU A 152 -21.86 -7.96 -10.84
CA GLU A 152 -21.62 -8.00 -12.29
C GLU A 152 -21.15 -9.37 -12.74
N ILE A 153 -20.25 -10.02 -11.99
CA ILE A 153 -19.85 -11.42 -12.22
C ILE A 153 -21.04 -12.37 -12.09
N SER A 154 -21.92 -12.17 -11.10
CA SER A 154 -23.10 -12.99 -10.91
C SER A 154 -24.11 -12.83 -12.07
N LEU A 155 -24.29 -11.62 -12.59
CA LEU A 155 -25.14 -11.32 -13.76
C LEU A 155 -24.59 -11.98 -15.03
N GLN A 156 -23.29 -11.87 -15.28
CA GLN A 156 -22.65 -12.54 -16.44
C GLN A 156 -22.75 -14.06 -16.37
N LYS A 157 -22.65 -14.63 -15.16
CA LYS A 157 -22.86 -16.07 -14.95
C LYS A 157 -24.30 -16.50 -15.27
N GLN A 158 -25.29 -15.72 -14.81
CA GLN A 158 -26.71 -15.97 -15.12
C GLN A 158 -27.01 -15.85 -16.62
N GLU A 159 -26.45 -14.85 -17.29
CA GLU A 159 -26.59 -14.71 -18.77
C GLU A 159 -26.01 -15.91 -19.50
N LYS A 160 -24.84 -16.37 -19.08
CA LYS A 160 -24.20 -17.55 -19.68
C LYS A 160 -25.01 -18.81 -19.47
N GLU A 161 -25.56 -19.03 -18.27
CA GLU A 161 -26.41 -20.16 -17.95
C GLU A 161 -27.72 -20.11 -18.76
N MET A 162 -28.34 -18.94 -18.88
CA MET A 162 -29.55 -18.73 -19.66
C MET A 162 -29.32 -18.95 -21.15
N ASN A 163 -28.18 -18.48 -21.69
CA ASN A 163 -27.81 -18.72 -23.08
C ASN A 163 -27.54 -20.21 -23.35
N THR A 164 -26.90 -20.91 -22.42
CA THR A 164 -26.66 -22.35 -22.50
C THR A 164 -27.99 -23.13 -22.49
N ALA A 165 -28.91 -22.76 -21.61
CA ALA A 165 -30.26 -23.37 -21.56
C ALA A 165 -31.02 -23.17 -22.87
N LYS A 166 -31.00 -21.95 -23.44
CA LYS A 166 -31.62 -21.66 -24.76
C LYS A 166 -31.01 -22.48 -25.90
N ILE A 167 -29.70 -22.71 -25.87
CA ILE A 167 -29.00 -23.53 -26.87
C ILE A 167 -29.43 -25.01 -26.72
N ASN A 168 -29.47 -25.55 -25.51
CA ASN A 168 -29.83 -26.90 -25.23
C ASN A 168 -31.30 -27.20 -25.64
N ASP A 169 -32.21 -26.25 -25.39
CA ASP A 169 -33.60 -26.35 -25.83
C ASP A 169 -33.72 -26.40 -27.38
N ARG A 170 -32.91 -25.57 -28.08
CA ARG A 170 -32.87 -25.54 -29.54
C ARG A 170 -32.36 -26.83 -30.19
N ILE A 171 -31.45 -27.54 -29.54
CA ILE A 171 -30.83 -28.78 -30.04
C ILE A 171 -31.48 -30.03 -29.47
N GLY A 172 -32.58 -29.88 -28.70
CA GLY A 172 -33.36 -31.00 -28.18
C GLY A 172 -32.69 -31.85 -27.11
N LEU A 173 -31.72 -31.27 -26.38
CA LEU A 173 -31.02 -31.88 -25.24
C LEU A 173 -31.65 -31.43 -23.91
N SER A 174 -32.97 -31.34 -23.81
CA SER A 174 -33.64 -31.17 -22.52
C SER A 174 -33.75 -32.51 -21.82
N SER A 175 -33.18 -32.59 -20.62
CA SER A 175 -33.30 -33.76 -19.71
C SER A 175 -34.72 -33.96 -19.27
#